data_bca02e3b142bbc67165b18ba0b0071a3
#
_entry.id   bca02e3b142bbc67165b18ba0b0071a3
#
_cell.length_a   1.000
_cell.length_b   1.000
_cell.length_c   1.000
_cell.angle_alpha   90.00
_cell.angle_beta   90.00
_cell.angle_gamma   90.00
#
_symmetry.space_group_name_H-M   'P 1'
#
loop_
_entity.id
_entity.type
_entity.pdbx_description
1 polymer ?
#
loop_
_entity_poly.entity_id
_entity_poly.type
_entity_poly.pdbx_seq_one_letter_code
_entity_poly.pdbx_strand_id
1 'polypeptide(L)'
;MDVHQHHFLYVPVRRTADGMDTLAIAHTPEGERAGIAFSSAGALAAACRPSQAFAEMAEDALREILAPLGITRIQLDPATVGTTQKARAA
;
A
#
# COMPACT_ATOMS: atom_id res chain seq x y z
N MET A 1 -26.39 0.83 9.38
CA MET A 1 -25.98 0.79 9.26
C MET A 1 -24.98 0.56 8.54
N ASP A 2 -24.54 0.86 8.12
CA ASP A 2 -23.70 0.74 7.35
C ASP A 2 -22.49 1.26 7.54
N VAL A 3 -22.04 1.56 8.57
CA VAL A 3 -20.79 2.08 8.90
C VAL A 3 -19.67 1.29 8.39
N HIS A 4 -19.86 0.02 8.24
CA HIS A 4 -18.80 -0.78 7.74
C HIS A 4 -18.45 -0.46 6.31
N GLN A 5 -19.20 0.37 5.66
CA GLN A 5 -18.85 0.71 4.35
C GLN A 5 -17.80 1.75 4.27
N HIS A 6 -17.42 2.31 5.39
CA HIS A 6 -16.41 3.33 5.39
C HIS A 6 -15.11 2.77 5.90
N HIS A 7 -14.69 1.68 5.33
CA HIS A 7 -13.42 1.13 5.68
C HIS A 7 -12.34 1.92 5.01
N PHE A 8 -11.47 2.50 5.79
CA PHE A 8 -10.29 3.14 5.26
C PHE A 8 -9.14 2.18 5.33
N LEU A 9 -8.31 2.23 4.31
CA LEU A 9 -7.13 1.41 4.23
C LEU A 9 -5.91 2.26 4.54
N TYR A 10 -4.91 1.65 5.11
CA TYR A 10 -3.65 2.30 5.42
C TYR A 10 -2.64 1.83 4.39
N VAL A 11 -2.14 2.76 3.60
CA VAL A 11 -1.34 2.46 2.42
C VAL A 11 0.06 2.98 2.65
N PRO A 12 1.08 2.11 2.64
CA PRO A 12 2.44 2.59 2.83
C PRO A 12 2.86 3.47 1.67
N VAL A 13 3.49 4.58 2.00
CA VAL A 13 3.94 5.52 0.99
C VAL A 13 5.39 5.87 1.25
N ARG A 14 6.04 6.33 0.20
CA ARG A 14 7.39 6.88 0.32
C ARG A 14 7.28 8.37 0.05
N ARG A 15 7.82 9.16 0.96
CA ARG A 15 7.82 10.59 0.78
C ARG A 15 9.05 10.99 -0.01
N THR A 16 8.83 11.70 -1.10
CA THR A 16 9.94 12.13 -1.93
C THR A 16 10.50 13.45 -1.44
N ALA A 17 11.64 13.84 -2.00
CA ALA A 17 12.33 15.05 -1.55
C ALA A 17 11.51 16.30 -1.78
N ASP A 18 10.64 16.30 -2.79
CA ASP A 18 9.81 17.47 -3.05
C ASP A 18 8.47 17.40 -2.34
N GLY A 19 8.34 16.50 -1.38
CA GLY A 19 7.15 16.46 -0.55
C GLY A 19 6.00 15.65 -1.09
N MET A 20 6.17 14.98 -2.20
CA MET A 20 5.11 14.15 -2.75
C MET A 20 5.18 12.75 -2.17
N ASP A 21 4.04 12.11 -2.09
CA ASP A 21 3.96 10.74 -1.60
C ASP A 21 3.80 9.80 -2.77
N THR A 22 4.54 8.71 -2.75
CA THR A 22 4.47 7.68 -3.78
C THR A 22 4.05 6.38 -3.11
N LEU A 23 3.06 5.71 -3.70
CA LEU A 23 2.60 4.45 -3.13
C LEU A 23 3.65 3.37 -3.27
N ALA A 24 3.72 2.51 -2.28
CA ALA A 24 4.55 1.33 -2.36
C ALA A 24 3.83 0.30 -3.21
N ILE A 25 4.55 -0.29 -4.14
CA ILE A 25 4.00 -1.28 -5.06
C ILE A 25 4.73 -2.59 -4.84
N ALA A 26 3.99 -3.66 -4.71
CA ALA A 26 4.57 -4.98 -4.54
C ALA A 26 4.60 -5.71 -5.87
N HIS A 27 5.45 -6.72 -5.94
CA HIS A 27 5.47 -7.61 -7.09
C HIS A 27 5.13 -9.01 -6.60
N THR A 28 4.21 -9.65 -7.31
CA THR A 28 3.87 -11.02 -7.00
C THR A 28 4.98 -11.94 -7.52
N PRO A 29 4.99 -13.20 -7.09
CA PRO A 29 5.98 -14.15 -7.63
C PRO A 29 5.91 -14.28 -9.13
N GLU A 30 4.74 -14.04 -9.73
CA GLU A 30 4.59 -14.09 -11.17
C GLU A 30 5.06 -12.83 -11.87
N GLY A 31 5.50 -11.84 -11.12
CA GLY A 31 5.99 -10.61 -11.72
C GLY A 31 4.95 -9.53 -11.91
N GLU A 32 3.73 -9.76 -11.46
CA GLU A 32 2.69 -8.75 -11.55
C GLU A 32 2.87 -7.71 -10.47
N ARG A 33 2.47 -6.48 -10.78
CA ARG A 33 2.49 -5.44 -9.77
C ARG A 33 1.17 -5.43 -9.01
N ALA A 34 1.23 -5.09 -7.75
CA ALA A 34 0.05 -5.03 -6.90
C ALA A 34 0.18 -3.86 -5.94
N GLY A 35 -0.95 -3.23 -5.65
CA GLY A 35 -0.98 -2.26 -4.57
C GLY A 35 -0.93 -2.98 -3.23
N ILE A 36 -0.54 -2.26 -2.20
CA ILE A 36 -0.45 -2.80 -0.85
C ILE A 36 -1.30 -1.95 0.07
N ALA A 37 -2.09 -2.60 0.90
CA ALA A 37 -2.92 -1.87 1.86
C ALA A 37 -3.05 -2.69 3.13
N PHE A 38 -3.34 -1.99 4.21
CA PHE A 38 -3.50 -2.62 5.52
C PHE A 38 -4.80 -2.15 6.14
N SER A 39 -5.40 -3.03 6.92
CA SER A 39 -6.67 -2.72 7.55
C SER A 39 -6.50 -1.88 8.81
N SER A 40 -5.28 -1.74 9.32
CA SER A 40 -5.02 -0.92 10.48
C SER A 40 -3.59 -0.41 10.44
N ALA A 41 -3.35 0.68 11.17
CA ALA A 41 -2.01 1.22 11.26
C ALA A 41 -1.08 0.23 11.95
N GLY A 42 -1.62 -0.53 12.90
CA GLY A 42 -0.80 -1.52 13.58
C GLY A 42 -0.35 -2.63 12.67
N ALA A 43 -1.23 -3.09 11.79
CA ALA A 43 -0.85 -4.11 10.83
C ALA A 43 0.22 -3.60 9.89
N LEU A 44 0.10 -2.35 9.47
CA LEU A 44 1.09 -1.76 8.60
C LEU A 44 2.44 -1.67 9.27
N ALA A 45 2.47 -1.22 10.51
CA ALA A 45 3.71 -1.07 11.23
C ALA A 45 4.37 -2.43 11.46
N ALA A 46 3.57 -3.46 11.69
CA ALA A 46 4.11 -4.79 11.91
C ALA A 46 4.74 -5.36 10.65
N ALA A 47 4.16 -5.07 9.51
CA ALA A 47 4.65 -5.64 8.26
C ALA A 47 5.78 -4.81 7.65
N CYS A 48 5.77 -3.51 7.88
CA CYS A 48 6.78 -2.62 7.31
C CYS A 48 7.82 -2.28 8.35
N ARG A 49 7.60 -1.21 9.04
CA ARG A 49 8.45 -0.80 10.16
C ARG A 49 7.67 0.28 10.89
N PRO A 50 7.97 0.51 12.17
CA PRO A 50 7.17 1.47 12.93
C PRO A 50 7.21 2.88 12.36
N SER A 51 8.28 3.25 11.68
CA SER A 51 8.39 4.59 11.14
C SER A 51 7.90 4.71 9.70
N GLN A 52 7.29 3.66 9.17
CA GLN A 52 6.81 3.71 7.80
C GLN A 52 5.70 4.75 7.63
N ALA A 53 5.88 5.65 6.69
CA ALA A 53 4.85 6.63 6.38
C ALA A 53 3.70 5.95 5.66
N PHE A 54 2.49 6.45 5.90
CA PHE A 54 1.33 5.87 5.25
C PHE A 54 0.29 6.94 5.00
N ALA A 55 -0.60 6.66 4.06
CA ALA A 55 -1.75 7.48 3.80
C ALA A 55 -3.00 6.65 4.09
N GLU A 56 -4.04 7.33 4.54
CA GLU A 56 -5.30 6.67 4.85
C GLU A 56 -6.28 7.01 3.76
N MET A 57 -6.90 6.01 3.16
CA MET A 57 -7.82 6.27 2.05
C MET A 57 -8.80 5.13 1.90
N ALA A 58 -9.92 5.41 1.27
CA ALA A 58 -10.89 4.37 0.96
C ALA A 58 -10.36 3.50 -0.18
N GLU A 59 -10.89 2.29 -0.26
CA GLU A 59 -10.44 1.37 -1.29
C GLU A 59 -10.67 1.93 -2.68
N ASP A 60 -11.81 2.59 -2.89
CA ASP A 60 -12.09 3.15 -4.21
C ASP A 60 -11.07 4.19 -4.61
N ALA A 61 -10.64 5.00 -3.65
CA ALA A 61 -9.62 6.00 -3.95
C ALA A 61 -8.30 5.35 -4.32
N LEU A 62 -7.95 4.28 -3.61
CA LEU A 62 -6.73 3.56 -3.93
C LEU A 62 -6.80 2.98 -5.34
N ARG A 63 -7.93 2.39 -5.70
CA ARG A 63 -8.06 1.82 -7.03
C ARG A 63 -7.97 2.87 -8.10
N GLU A 64 -8.50 4.07 -7.84
CA GLU A 64 -8.39 5.15 -8.80
C GLU A 64 -6.94 5.57 -9.02
N ILE A 65 -6.15 5.54 -7.98
CA ILE A 65 -4.74 5.88 -8.12
C ILE A 65 -3.99 4.81 -8.90
N LEU A 66 -4.34 3.55 -8.67
CA LEU A 66 -3.64 2.43 -9.30
C LEU A 66 -4.04 2.20 -10.74
N ALA A 67 -5.25 2.60 -11.11
CA ALA A 67 -5.78 2.30 -12.44
C ALA A 67 -4.91 2.86 -13.57
N PRO A 68 -4.45 4.11 -13.52
CA PRO A 68 -3.60 4.60 -14.60
C PRO A 68 -2.28 3.86 -14.74
N LEU A 69 -1.87 3.16 -13.69
CA LEU A 69 -0.65 2.37 -13.72
C LEU A 69 -0.90 0.96 -14.22
N GLY A 70 -2.15 0.63 -14.53
CA GLY A 70 -2.50 -0.70 -14.98
C GLY A 70 -2.54 -1.72 -13.86
N ILE A 71 -2.63 -1.28 -12.62
CA ILE A 71 -2.60 -2.17 -11.46
C ILE A 71 -4.02 -2.38 -10.97
N THR A 72 -4.49 -3.62 -11.01
CA THR A 72 -5.83 -3.95 -10.56
C THR A 72 -5.84 -4.78 -9.29
N ARG A 73 -4.70 -5.31 -8.90
CA ARG A 73 -4.63 -6.20 -7.74
C ARG A 73 -4.15 -5.43 -6.52
N ILE A 74 -4.78 -5.67 -5.40
CA ILE A 74 -4.39 -5.08 -4.12
C ILE A 74 -4.15 -6.23 -3.14
N GLN A 75 -2.99 -6.22 -2.51
CA GLN A 75 -2.70 -7.16 -1.43
C GLN A 75 -3.10 -6.51 -0.11
N LEU A 76 -3.99 -7.16 0.60
CA LEU A 76 -4.47 -6.64 1.87
C LEU A 76 -3.78 -7.36 3.01
N ASP A 77 -3.21 -6.59 3.92
CA ASP A 77 -2.55 -7.12 5.12
C ASP A 77 -1.49 -8.17 4.82
N PRO A 78 -0.55 -7.90 3.92
CA PRO A 78 0.54 -8.85 3.71
C PRO A 78 1.37 -8.97 4.98
N ALA A 79 1.96 -10.14 5.17
CA ALA A 79 2.73 -10.40 6.39
C ALA A 79 3.97 -9.54 6.46
N THR A 80 4.56 -9.23 5.31
CA THR A 80 5.76 -8.41 5.28
C THR A 80 5.84 -7.73 3.93
N VAL A 81 6.42 -6.55 3.92
CA VAL A 81 6.62 -5.79 2.69
C VAL A 81 8.08 -5.61 2.40
N GLY A 82 8.93 -6.26 3.16
CA GLY A 82 10.36 -6.08 3.00
C GLY A 82 10.86 -6.47 1.64
N THR A 83 10.27 -7.49 1.05
CA THR A 83 10.70 -7.90 -0.27
C THR A 83 10.50 -6.82 -1.31
N THR A 84 9.45 -6.05 -1.19
CA THR A 84 9.22 -4.96 -2.11
C THR A 84 10.34 -3.98 -2.09
N GLN A 85 10.79 -3.66 -0.89
CA GLN A 85 11.86 -2.72 -0.77
C GLN A 85 13.12 -3.24 -1.37
N LYS A 86 13.41 -4.50 -1.18
CA LYS A 86 14.63 -5.04 -1.70
C LYS A 86 14.62 -5.03 -3.22
N ALA A 87 13.52 -5.40 -3.79
CA ALA A 87 13.43 -5.41 -5.24
C ALA A 87 13.69 -4.04 -5.79
N ARG A 88 13.18 -3.03 -5.12
CA ARG A 88 13.35 -1.71 -5.60
C ARG A 88 14.76 -1.23 -5.43
N ALA A 89 15.36 -1.59 -4.36
CA ALA A 89 16.70 -1.13 -4.10
C ALA A 89 17.69 -1.69 -5.09
N ALA A 90 17.41 -2.82 -5.63
CA ALA A 90 18.27 -3.37 -6.66
C ALA A 90 18.13 -2.58 -7.94
#